data_c2c4579f80de742176c2b408f019f34c
#
_entry.id   c2c4579f80de742176c2b408f019f34c
#
_cell.length_a   1.000
_cell.length_b   1.000
_cell.length_c   1.000
_cell.angle_alpha   90.00
_cell.angle_beta   90.00
_cell.angle_gamma   90.00
#
_symmetry.space_group_name_H-M   'P 1'
#
loop_
_entity.id
_entity.type
_entity.pdbx_description
1 polymer ?
#
loop_
_entity_poly.entity_id
_entity_poly.type
_entity_poly.pdbx_seq_one_letter_code
_entity_poly.pdbx_strand_id
1 'polypeptide(L)'
;MKKKDKKEKTISPYVEFKPTKKHQKEKIEQAIILLNDIVKIRLAPSPIHGIGVFAMRNIPKGQHLYLDAVPHAFDVPFKDFKKLEPEIRELLLGQWPQVVNGSHFLYPVTKMNAYLNHSDEPNFDNKNDLTLKRIKAGEEITEDYRKIDDWEKIFTWLK
;
A
#
# COMPACT_ATOMS: atom_id res chain seq x y z
N MET A 1 -56.10 -2.24 -36.42
CA MET A 1 -55.05 -1.21 -36.27
C MET A 1 -54.17 -1.58 -35.08
N LYS A 2 -52.92 -2.03 -35.29
CA LYS A 2 -51.97 -2.35 -34.24
C LYS A 2 -51.11 -1.13 -33.93
N LYS A 3 -51.22 -0.55 -32.73
CA LYS A 3 -50.33 0.51 -32.26
C LYS A 3 -48.92 -0.08 -32.09
N LYS A 4 -47.94 0.47 -32.80
CA LYS A 4 -46.51 0.21 -32.55
C LYS A 4 -46.08 1.04 -31.34
N ASP A 5 -45.77 0.35 -30.21
CA ASP A 5 -45.12 0.98 -29.07
C ASP A 5 -43.69 1.38 -29.50
N LYS A 6 -43.45 2.69 -29.56
CA LYS A 6 -42.10 3.23 -29.67
C LYS A 6 -41.41 3.03 -28.31
N LYS A 7 -40.46 2.10 -28.22
CA LYS A 7 -39.52 2.04 -27.12
C LYS A 7 -38.68 3.32 -27.10
N GLU A 8 -38.92 4.21 -26.17
CA GLU A 8 -38.01 5.29 -25.84
C GLU A 8 -36.69 4.68 -25.44
N LYS A 9 -35.62 5.00 -26.18
CA LYS A 9 -34.25 4.71 -25.78
C LYS A 9 -33.90 5.67 -24.65
N THR A 10 -33.93 5.15 -23.41
CA THR A 10 -33.35 5.85 -22.25
C THR A 10 -31.85 6.02 -22.53
N ILE A 11 -31.44 7.23 -22.85
CA ILE A 11 -30.02 7.58 -23.01
C ILE A 11 -29.46 7.65 -21.57
N SER A 12 -28.63 6.69 -21.21
CA SER A 12 -27.88 6.73 -19.95
C SER A 12 -27.04 8.00 -19.92
N PRO A 13 -27.10 8.82 -18.86
CA PRO A 13 -26.29 10.03 -18.75
C PRO A 13 -24.79 9.72 -18.51
N TYR A 14 -24.44 8.46 -18.34
CA TYR A 14 -23.05 8.04 -18.22
C TYR A 14 -22.49 7.74 -19.60
N VAL A 15 -21.78 8.72 -20.14
CA VAL A 15 -20.93 8.48 -21.31
C VAL A 15 -19.80 7.56 -20.84
N GLU A 16 -19.83 6.30 -21.30
CA GLU A 16 -18.78 5.34 -21.00
C GLU A 16 -17.47 5.86 -21.61
N PHE A 17 -16.59 6.43 -20.79
CA PHE A 17 -15.30 6.93 -21.23
C PHE A 17 -14.42 5.73 -21.61
N LYS A 18 -14.25 5.49 -22.90
CA LYS A 18 -13.30 4.48 -23.39
C LYS A 18 -11.93 5.14 -23.54
N PRO A 19 -10.99 4.87 -22.61
CA PRO A 19 -9.67 5.49 -22.70
C PRO A 19 -8.94 5.05 -23.96
N THR A 20 -8.30 6.00 -24.64
CA THR A 20 -7.45 5.70 -25.80
C THR A 20 -6.23 4.87 -25.38
N LYS A 21 -5.60 4.15 -26.34
CA LYS A 21 -4.35 3.40 -26.06
C LYS A 21 -3.25 4.30 -25.47
N LYS A 22 -3.20 5.56 -25.85
CA LYS A 22 -2.27 6.55 -25.31
C LYS A 22 -2.55 6.81 -23.80
N HIS A 23 -3.79 7.08 -23.43
CA HIS A 23 -4.18 7.29 -22.01
C HIS A 23 -3.92 6.05 -21.15
N GLN A 24 -4.14 4.84 -21.70
CA GLN A 24 -3.83 3.61 -20.98
C GLN A 24 -2.33 3.48 -20.71
N LYS A 25 -1.49 3.78 -21.71
CA LYS A 25 -0.04 3.77 -21.56
C LYS A 25 0.44 4.77 -20.51
N GLU A 26 -0.05 6.00 -20.55
CA GLU A 26 0.26 7.06 -19.59
C GLU A 26 -0.12 6.65 -18.17
N LYS A 27 -1.30 6.05 -17.96
CA LYS A 27 -1.73 5.54 -16.64
C LYS A 27 -0.82 4.44 -16.12
N ILE A 28 -0.41 3.49 -16.98
CA ILE A 28 0.52 2.42 -16.59
C ILE A 28 1.87 3.01 -16.17
N GLU A 29 2.42 3.95 -16.94
CA GLU A 29 3.68 4.60 -16.63
C GLU A 29 3.61 5.37 -15.30
N GLN A 30 2.52 6.10 -15.06
CA GLN A 30 2.27 6.77 -13.78
C GLN A 30 2.15 5.79 -12.61
N ALA A 31 1.43 4.67 -12.78
CA ALA A 31 1.31 3.64 -11.76
C ALA A 31 2.68 3.03 -11.39
N ILE A 32 3.54 2.78 -12.38
CA ILE A 32 4.89 2.27 -12.16
C ILE A 32 5.74 3.27 -11.38
N ILE A 33 5.72 4.55 -11.78
CA ILE A 33 6.45 5.62 -11.08
C ILE A 33 5.98 5.71 -9.63
N LEU A 34 4.66 5.73 -9.39
CA LEU A 34 4.09 5.81 -8.06
C LEU A 34 4.48 4.59 -7.21
N LEU A 35 4.35 3.37 -7.73
CA LEU A 35 4.73 2.17 -7.00
C LEU A 35 6.21 2.17 -6.62
N ASN A 36 7.09 2.57 -7.54
CA ASN A 36 8.52 2.67 -7.28
C ASN A 36 8.86 3.74 -6.21
N ASP A 37 8.04 4.77 -6.09
CA ASP A 37 8.24 5.83 -5.09
C ASP A 37 7.62 5.50 -3.72
N ILE A 38 6.34 5.06 -3.71
CA ILE A 38 5.58 4.91 -2.45
C ILE A 38 5.91 3.64 -1.69
N VAL A 39 6.29 2.55 -2.39
CA VAL A 39 6.53 1.25 -1.75
C VAL A 39 7.89 1.26 -1.05
N LYS A 40 7.86 1.44 0.27
CA LYS A 40 9.07 1.50 1.12
C LYS A 40 9.11 0.41 2.17
N ILE A 41 7.98 -0.28 2.42
CA ILE A 41 7.80 -1.18 3.55
C ILE A 41 7.09 -2.47 3.14
N ARG A 42 7.26 -3.51 3.94
CA ARG A 42 6.59 -4.80 3.80
C ARG A 42 6.30 -5.42 5.16
N LEU A 43 5.38 -6.35 5.20
CA LEU A 43 5.16 -7.24 6.34
C LEU A 43 6.10 -8.45 6.25
N ALA A 44 6.66 -8.86 7.39
CA ALA A 44 7.47 -10.07 7.50
C ALA A 44 7.41 -10.62 8.94
N PRO A 45 7.80 -11.90 9.17
CA PRO A 45 7.97 -12.42 10.53
C PRO A 45 8.94 -11.55 11.31
N SER A 46 8.56 -11.22 12.56
CA SER A 46 9.32 -10.35 13.44
C SER A 46 10.09 -11.17 14.50
N PRO A 47 11.35 -10.82 14.80
CA PRO A 47 12.05 -11.37 15.94
C PRO A 47 11.52 -10.84 17.27
N ILE A 48 10.72 -9.76 17.28
CA ILE A 48 10.14 -9.18 18.48
C ILE A 48 8.85 -9.94 18.84
N HIS A 49 7.86 -9.90 17.94
CA HIS A 49 6.59 -10.60 18.12
C HIS A 49 5.86 -10.78 16.78
N GLY A 50 5.45 -11.99 16.48
CA GLY A 50 4.55 -12.34 15.37
C GLY A 50 4.99 -11.79 14.02
N ILE A 51 4.23 -10.83 13.50
CA ILE A 51 4.50 -10.13 12.24
C ILE A 51 4.90 -8.69 12.56
N GLY A 52 5.90 -8.16 11.85
CA GLY A 52 6.33 -6.78 11.95
C GLY A 52 6.34 -6.07 10.59
N VAL A 53 6.55 -4.77 10.63
CA VAL A 53 6.72 -3.90 9.47
C VAL A 53 8.21 -3.68 9.23
N PHE A 54 8.69 -3.95 8.02
CA PHE A 54 10.11 -3.87 7.67
C PHE A 54 10.36 -2.91 6.53
N ALA A 55 11.44 -2.15 6.63
CA ALA A 55 11.91 -1.29 5.56
C ALA A 55 12.46 -2.13 4.39
N MET A 56 11.98 -1.89 3.17
CA MET A 56 12.48 -2.52 1.94
C MET A 56 13.73 -1.79 1.40
N ARG A 57 13.86 -0.52 1.73
CA ARG A 57 14.97 0.36 1.31
C ARG A 57 15.36 1.27 2.46
N ASN A 58 16.50 1.98 2.31
CA ASN A 58 16.88 2.98 3.30
C ASN A 58 15.86 4.12 3.34
N ILE A 59 15.35 4.43 4.53
CA ILE A 59 14.37 5.49 4.76
C ILE A 59 15.03 6.59 5.58
N PRO A 60 15.10 7.84 5.11
CA PRO A 60 15.64 8.96 5.89
C PRO A 60 14.80 9.27 7.12
N LYS A 61 15.38 9.96 8.09
CA LYS A 61 14.65 10.57 9.21
C LYS A 61 13.65 11.61 8.69
N GLY A 62 12.48 11.69 9.34
CA GLY A 62 11.45 12.69 9.03
C GLY A 62 10.59 12.33 7.80
N GLN A 63 10.62 11.08 7.35
CA GLN A 63 9.78 10.60 6.25
C GLN A 63 8.43 10.11 6.76
N HIS A 64 7.36 10.43 6.02
CA HIS A 64 6.05 9.83 6.18
C HIS A 64 6.03 8.44 5.55
N LEU A 65 5.42 7.46 6.22
CA LEU A 65 5.29 6.09 5.75
C LEU A 65 3.85 5.71 5.36
N TYR A 66 2.87 6.50 5.82
CA TYR A 66 1.44 6.30 5.52
C TYR A 66 0.95 4.90 5.86
N LEU A 67 1.34 4.38 7.04
CA LEU A 67 1.07 3.00 7.47
C LEU A 67 -0.42 2.70 7.67
N ASP A 68 -1.24 3.72 7.91
CA ASP A 68 -2.69 3.63 8.03
C ASP A 68 -3.44 3.94 6.72
N ALA A 69 -2.71 4.15 5.63
CA ALA A 69 -3.30 4.49 4.34
C ALA A 69 -4.29 3.42 3.86
N VAL A 70 -5.34 3.89 3.19
CA VAL A 70 -6.30 3.00 2.53
C VAL A 70 -5.62 2.35 1.31
N PRO A 71 -5.81 1.04 1.11
CA PRO A 71 -5.26 0.35 -0.06
C PRO A 71 -5.69 0.99 -1.38
N HIS A 72 -4.73 1.16 -2.28
CA HIS A 72 -4.95 1.64 -3.64
C HIS A 72 -4.76 0.51 -4.64
N ALA A 73 -5.59 0.52 -5.68
CA ALA A 73 -5.47 -0.41 -6.80
C ALA A 73 -4.64 0.21 -7.92
N PHE A 74 -3.72 -0.58 -8.46
CA PHE A 74 -2.86 -0.21 -9.58
C PHE A 74 -2.98 -1.24 -10.69
N ASP A 75 -3.21 -0.80 -11.93
CA ASP A 75 -3.29 -1.67 -13.10
C ASP A 75 -1.95 -1.64 -13.84
N VAL A 76 -1.09 -2.63 -13.57
CA VAL A 76 0.20 -2.78 -14.24
C VAL A 76 0.26 -4.14 -14.95
N PRO A 77 0.23 -4.20 -16.29
CA PRO A 77 0.32 -5.45 -17.05
C PRO A 77 1.63 -6.19 -16.77
N PHE A 78 1.61 -7.53 -16.74
CA PHE A 78 2.81 -8.35 -16.50
C PHE A 78 4.00 -8.02 -17.41
N LYS A 79 3.73 -7.67 -18.69
CA LYS A 79 4.77 -7.24 -19.63
C LYS A 79 5.54 -5.99 -19.19
N ASP A 80 4.90 -5.17 -18.34
CA ASP A 80 5.47 -3.92 -17.82
C ASP A 80 6.13 -4.08 -16.45
N PHE A 81 6.03 -5.26 -15.80
CA PHE A 81 6.64 -5.55 -14.49
C PHE A 81 8.15 -5.35 -14.44
N LYS A 82 8.83 -5.57 -15.57
CA LYS A 82 10.27 -5.30 -15.68
C LYS A 82 10.66 -3.84 -15.42
N LYS A 83 9.70 -2.90 -15.46
CA LYS A 83 9.89 -1.48 -15.16
C LYS A 83 9.78 -1.16 -13.66
N LEU A 84 9.26 -2.10 -12.88
CA LEU A 84 9.26 -2.01 -11.41
C LEU A 84 10.65 -2.36 -10.90
N GLU A 85 11.05 -1.71 -9.82
CA GLU A 85 12.27 -2.08 -9.09
C GLU A 85 12.18 -3.54 -8.61
N PRO A 86 13.29 -4.29 -8.59
CA PRO A 86 13.27 -5.73 -8.31
C PRO A 86 12.54 -6.10 -7.02
N GLU A 87 12.84 -5.39 -5.92
CA GLU A 87 12.24 -5.65 -4.60
C GLU A 87 10.72 -5.37 -4.60
N ILE A 88 10.26 -4.37 -5.34
CA ILE A 88 8.83 -4.05 -5.45
C ILE A 88 8.12 -5.12 -6.27
N ARG A 89 8.74 -5.56 -7.35
CA ARG A 89 8.21 -6.65 -8.17
C ARG A 89 8.08 -7.94 -7.37
N GLU A 90 9.09 -8.31 -6.58
CA GLU A 90 9.06 -9.48 -5.70
C GLU A 90 7.97 -9.37 -4.64
N LEU A 91 7.83 -8.21 -4.01
CA LEU A 91 6.76 -7.94 -3.05
C LEU A 91 5.38 -8.18 -3.68
N LEU A 92 5.13 -7.55 -4.83
CA LEU A 92 3.82 -7.63 -5.48
C LEU A 92 3.50 -9.04 -5.96
N LEU A 93 4.48 -9.78 -6.49
CA LEU A 93 4.32 -11.17 -6.90
C LEU A 93 4.12 -12.11 -5.71
N GLY A 94 4.75 -11.82 -4.57
CA GLY A 94 4.65 -12.64 -3.35
C GLY A 94 3.35 -12.45 -2.57
N GLN A 95 2.59 -11.38 -2.81
CA GLN A 95 1.37 -11.06 -2.08
C GLN A 95 0.08 -11.61 -2.70
N TRP A 96 0.14 -12.66 -3.54
CA TRP A 96 -1.03 -13.10 -4.29
C TRP A 96 -1.64 -11.92 -5.07
N PRO A 97 -1.02 -11.48 -6.14
CA PRO A 97 -1.62 -10.47 -6.96
C PRO A 97 -2.98 -11.00 -7.40
N GLN A 98 -4.04 -10.33 -7.02
CA GLN A 98 -5.34 -10.59 -7.61
C GLN A 98 -5.23 -10.22 -9.08
N VAL A 99 -4.77 -11.17 -9.88
CA VAL A 99 -4.72 -11.05 -11.32
C VAL A 99 -6.14 -11.18 -11.82
N VAL A 100 -6.85 -10.07 -11.84
CA VAL A 100 -8.13 -9.98 -12.52
C VAL A 100 -7.85 -9.36 -13.89
N ASN A 101 -8.03 -10.15 -14.94
CA ASN A 101 -7.89 -9.70 -16.34
C ASN A 101 -6.54 -9.06 -16.72
N GLY A 102 -5.43 -9.57 -16.14
CA GLY A 102 -4.09 -9.20 -16.58
C GLY A 102 -3.25 -8.44 -15.60
N SER A 103 -3.81 -7.64 -14.66
CA SER A 103 -3.01 -7.08 -13.57
C SER A 103 -3.77 -6.09 -12.72
N HIS A 104 -3.97 -6.45 -11.49
CA HIS A 104 -4.55 -5.57 -10.48
C HIS A 104 -3.80 -5.78 -9.16
N PHE A 105 -3.12 -4.76 -8.68
CA PHE A 105 -2.36 -4.80 -7.44
C PHE A 105 -2.96 -3.87 -6.42
N LEU A 106 -3.05 -4.35 -5.18
CA LEU A 106 -3.40 -3.53 -4.03
C LEU A 106 -2.14 -3.24 -3.22
N TYR A 107 -1.89 -1.97 -2.91
CA TYR A 107 -0.85 -1.56 -2.00
C TYR A 107 -1.31 -0.35 -1.17
N PRO A 108 -1.06 -0.37 0.14
CA PRO A 108 -0.72 -1.55 0.95
C PRO A 108 -1.87 -2.55 0.97
N VAL A 109 -1.61 -3.82 1.26
CA VAL A 109 -2.65 -4.87 1.32
C VAL A 109 -3.58 -4.71 2.52
N THR A 110 -3.13 -3.98 3.54
CA THR A 110 -3.86 -3.67 4.77
C THR A 110 -3.28 -2.42 5.43
N LYS A 111 -3.91 -1.95 6.51
CA LYS A 111 -3.32 -0.92 7.37
C LYS A 111 -2.14 -1.52 8.13
N MET A 112 -0.93 -1.12 7.79
CA MET A 112 0.30 -1.72 8.30
C MET A 112 0.64 -1.26 9.72
N ASN A 113 0.10 -0.13 10.19
CA ASN A 113 0.31 0.35 11.56
C ASN A 113 -0.16 -0.64 12.63
N ALA A 114 -1.14 -1.51 12.32
CA ALA A 114 -1.59 -2.57 13.22
C ALA A 114 -0.53 -3.67 13.48
N TYR A 115 0.55 -3.68 12.72
CA TYR A 115 1.64 -4.66 12.81
C TYR A 115 2.96 -4.05 13.32
N LEU A 116 2.93 -2.80 13.77
CA LEU A 116 4.10 -2.21 14.43
C LEU A 116 4.32 -2.88 15.79
N ASN A 117 5.53 -3.33 16.03
CA ASN A 117 5.93 -3.87 17.33
C ASN A 117 6.50 -2.77 18.23
N HIS A 118 6.45 -3.03 19.54
CA HIS A 118 7.00 -2.12 20.54
C HIS A 118 8.53 -2.14 20.55
N SER A 119 9.12 -0.97 20.83
CA SER A 119 10.53 -0.84 21.19
C SER A 119 10.71 0.31 22.19
N ASP A 120 11.59 0.12 23.17
CA ASP A 120 12.04 1.20 24.08
C ASP A 120 12.86 2.26 23.33
N GLU A 121 13.49 1.90 22.20
CA GLU A 121 14.21 2.79 21.29
C GLU A 121 13.53 2.84 19.90
N PRO A 122 12.31 3.35 19.79
CA PRO A 122 11.54 3.31 18.57
C PRO A 122 12.23 4.09 17.44
N ASN A 123 11.97 3.67 16.21
CA ASN A 123 12.45 4.39 15.03
C ASN A 123 11.32 5.10 14.26
N PHE A 124 10.07 4.95 14.73
CA PHE A 124 8.90 5.55 14.11
C PHE A 124 7.94 6.15 15.16
N ASP A 125 7.36 7.28 14.81
CA ASP A 125 6.27 7.93 15.56
C ASP A 125 4.96 7.73 14.79
N ASN A 126 4.18 6.74 15.20
CA ASN A 126 2.92 6.38 14.54
C ASN A 126 1.86 7.50 14.64
N LYS A 127 1.85 8.26 15.74
CA LYS A 127 0.89 9.36 15.93
C LYS A 127 1.06 10.49 14.91
N ASN A 128 2.31 10.80 14.56
CA ASN A 128 2.65 11.86 13.62
C ASN A 128 3.03 11.31 12.23
N ASP A 129 3.02 9.98 12.07
CA ASP A 129 3.46 9.27 10.85
C ASP A 129 4.86 9.71 10.38
N LEU A 130 5.86 9.71 11.30
CA LEU A 130 7.20 10.19 11.01
C LEU A 130 8.28 9.22 11.49
N THR A 131 9.29 8.99 10.64
CA THR A 131 10.51 8.28 11.06
C THR A 131 11.35 9.16 11.99
N LEU A 132 11.68 8.63 13.18
CA LEU A 132 12.43 9.35 14.22
C LEU A 132 13.94 9.37 13.96
N LYS A 133 14.45 8.37 13.23
CA LYS A 133 15.84 8.22 12.80
C LYS A 133 15.90 7.60 11.42
N ARG A 134 17.08 7.57 10.80
CA ARG A 134 17.27 6.80 9.57
C ARG A 134 17.01 5.33 9.83
N ILE A 135 16.22 4.68 8.99
CA ILE A 135 15.92 3.25 9.01
C ILE A 135 16.62 2.60 7.83
N LYS A 136 17.38 1.55 8.06
CA LYS A 136 18.10 0.81 7.00
C LYS A 136 17.17 -0.18 6.32
N ALA A 137 17.47 -0.52 5.08
CA ALA A 137 16.81 -1.63 4.39
C ALA A 137 16.93 -2.92 5.23
N GLY A 138 15.82 -3.64 5.43
CA GLY A 138 15.73 -4.84 6.26
C GLY A 138 15.51 -4.57 7.75
N GLU A 139 15.57 -3.32 8.22
CA GLU A 139 15.32 -2.97 9.62
C GLU A 139 13.82 -2.97 9.91
N GLU A 140 13.44 -3.48 11.08
CA GLU A 140 12.05 -3.44 11.54
C GLU A 140 11.66 -2.03 11.98
N ILE A 141 10.46 -1.61 11.64
CA ILE A 141 9.86 -0.34 12.04
C ILE A 141 9.09 -0.57 13.32
N THR A 142 9.46 0.16 14.37
CA THR A 142 8.92 -0.02 15.73
C THR A 142 8.42 1.30 16.29
N GLU A 143 7.40 1.21 17.13
CA GLU A 143 6.84 2.34 17.87
C GLU A 143 6.94 2.16 19.39
N ASP A 144 6.73 3.22 20.15
CA ASP A 144 6.57 3.16 21.60
C ASP A 144 5.09 3.04 21.97
N TYR A 145 4.67 1.86 22.42
CA TYR A 145 3.28 1.60 22.81
C TYR A 145 2.79 2.49 23.95
N ARG A 146 3.72 3.07 24.77
CA ARG A 146 3.36 4.02 25.85
C ARG A 146 2.81 5.35 25.32
N LYS A 147 2.88 5.58 24.01
CA LYS A 147 2.23 6.73 23.32
C LYS A 147 0.80 6.46 22.85
N ILE A 148 0.33 5.22 22.99
CA ILE A 148 -1.03 4.81 22.67
C ILE A 148 -1.92 5.15 23.87
N ASP A 149 -3.11 5.71 23.61
CA ASP A 149 -4.06 6.03 24.66
C ASP A 149 -4.47 4.74 25.41
N ASP A 150 -4.55 4.82 26.74
CA ASP A 150 -4.87 3.69 27.64
C ASP A 150 -3.90 2.49 27.54
N TRP A 151 -2.66 2.70 27.09
CA TRP A 151 -1.67 1.63 26.90
C TRP A 151 -1.47 0.75 28.15
N GLU A 152 -1.51 1.32 29.35
CA GLU A 152 -1.37 0.62 30.64
C GLU A 152 -2.44 -0.46 30.85
N LYS A 153 -3.63 -0.25 30.31
CA LYS A 153 -4.74 -1.22 30.36
C LYS A 153 -4.60 -2.31 29.30
N ILE A 154 -3.97 -1.99 28.19
CA ILE A 154 -3.85 -2.88 27.02
C ILE A 154 -2.57 -3.73 27.12
N PHE A 155 -1.45 -3.11 27.46
CA PHE A 155 -0.12 -3.73 27.48
C PHE A 155 0.38 -3.89 28.94
N THR A 156 -0.31 -4.72 29.73
CA THR A 156 -0.03 -4.92 31.17
C THR A 156 1.37 -5.45 31.46
N TRP A 157 2.06 -5.98 30.46
CA TRP A 157 3.44 -6.47 30.52
C TRP A 157 4.50 -5.37 30.33
N LEU A 158 4.11 -4.21 29.78
CA LEU A 158 4.99 -3.07 29.55
C LEU A 158 5.09 -2.23 30.83
N LYS A 159 6.32 -1.83 31.21
CA LYS A 159 6.61 -1.03 32.41
C LYS A 159 7.14 0.36 32.05
#